data_6550b41e39a7fcd81287f48257d0ac07
#
_entry.id   6550b41e39a7fcd81287f48257d0ac07
#
_cell.length_a   1.000
_cell.length_b   1.000
_cell.length_c   1.000
_cell.angle_alpha   90.00
_cell.angle_beta   90.00
_cell.angle_gamma   90.00
#
_symmetry.space_group_name_H-M   'P 1'
#
loop_
_entity.id
_entity.type
_entity.pdbx_description
1 polymer ?
#
loop_
_entity_poly.entity_id
_entity_poly.type
_entity_poly.pdbx_seq_one_letter_code
_entity_poly.pdbx_strand_id
1 'polypeptide(L)'
;MNVGAGTAMVARRALPIIALMLVSTACRLPYIPYVTLPMPAAVARLVDASGRGVGEAVFVQQRKGVRLVLDVTGLAPGTKAVHIHEVGRCDPPSFESAGAHFNPAKAEHGTSNPRGPHAGDLPNITVETGGRGHLEATATRVSLEKGPTSLLDADGSAIVVHERPDDMRTDPAGDSGARIACGVITPSGRDEPFRIPWRKPW
;
A
#
# COMPACT_ATOMS: atom_id res chain seq x y z
N MET A 1 -95.97 -15.68 -55.98
CA MET A 1 -94.96 -16.75 -55.81
C MET A 1 -93.69 -16.11 -55.48
N ASN A 2 -93.32 -15.99 -54.22
CA ASN A 2 -92.05 -15.35 -53.83
C ASN A 2 -91.50 -16.13 -52.63
N VAL A 3 -90.40 -16.75 -52.85
CA VAL A 3 -89.68 -17.60 -51.88
C VAL A 3 -88.64 -16.68 -51.18
N GLY A 4 -88.84 -16.43 -49.90
CA GLY A 4 -87.91 -15.67 -49.10
C GLY A 4 -86.75 -16.52 -48.62
N ALA A 5 -85.55 -16.11 -48.91
CA ALA A 5 -84.28 -16.73 -48.41
C ALA A 5 -83.93 -16.14 -47.03
N GLY A 6 -84.01 -16.97 -46.00
CA GLY A 6 -83.56 -16.63 -44.64
C GLY A 6 -82.05 -16.76 -44.49
N THR A 7 -81.40 -15.69 -44.18
CA THR A 7 -79.97 -15.65 -43.86
C THR A 7 -79.75 -15.97 -42.36
N ALA A 8 -79.10 -17.08 -42.07
CA ALA A 8 -78.80 -17.50 -40.74
C ALA A 8 -77.52 -16.71 -40.27
N MET A 9 -77.64 -15.97 -39.22
CA MET A 9 -76.60 -15.18 -38.59
C MET A 9 -75.82 -16.07 -37.63
N VAL A 10 -74.56 -16.43 -37.99
CA VAL A 10 -73.67 -17.22 -37.15
C VAL A 10 -72.97 -16.32 -36.12
N ALA A 11 -73.42 -16.43 -34.89
CA ALA A 11 -72.79 -15.73 -33.78
C ALA A 11 -71.42 -16.35 -33.45
N ARG A 12 -70.35 -15.62 -33.75
CA ARG A 12 -69.01 -15.96 -33.31
C ARG A 12 -68.87 -15.63 -31.83
N ARG A 13 -68.74 -16.66 -30.99
CA ARG A 13 -68.34 -16.52 -29.58
C ARG A 13 -66.86 -16.24 -29.50
N ALA A 14 -66.50 -15.02 -29.04
CA ALA A 14 -65.14 -14.68 -28.70
C ALA A 14 -64.75 -15.36 -27.36
N LEU A 15 -63.72 -16.20 -27.37
CA LEU A 15 -63.14 -16.76 -26.17
C LEU A 15 -62.21 -15.68 -25.53
N PRO A 16 -62.30 -15.46 -24.22
CA PRO A 16 -61.37 -14.55 -23.55
C PRO A 16 -59.97 -15.16 -23.48
N ILE A 17 -58.95 -14.47 -24.01
CA ILE A 17 -57.56 -14.79 -23.83
C ILE A 17 -57.21 -14.40 -22.40
N ILE A 18 -57.06 -15.41 -21.52
CA ILE A 18 -56.53 -15.20 -20.19
C ILE A 18 -54.99 -15.05 -20.36
N ALA A 19 -54.54 -13.80 -20.32
CA ALA A 19 -53.12 -13.49 -20.27
C ALA A 19 -52.57 -13.93 -18.89
N LEU A 20 -51.86 -15.06 -18.87
CA LEU A 20 -51.13 -15.54 -17.70
C LEU A 20 -49.94 -14.61 -17.45
N MET A 21 -50.07 -13.65 -16.56
CA MET A 21 -48.96 -12.83 -16.09
C MET A 21 -48.02 -13.71 -15.25
N LEU A 22 -46.94 -14.16 -15.87
CA LEU A 22 -45.79 -14.75 -15.15
C LEU A 22 -45.13 -13.65 -14.31
N VAL A 23 -45.49 -13.55 -13.05
CA VAL A 23 -44.76 -12.75 -12.08
C VAL A 23 -43.42 -13.46 -11.80
N SER A 24 -42.39 -13.06 -12.52
CA SER A 24 -41.00 -13.49 -12.21
C SER A 24 -40.60 -12.87 -10.87
N THR A 25 -40.74 -13.62 -9.80
CA THR A 25 -40.08 -13.31 -8.52
C THR A 25 -38.59 -13.44 -8.72
N ALA A 26 -37.94 -12.39 -9.24
CA ALA A 26 -36.51 -12.27 -9.24
C ALA A 26 -36.06 -12.29 -7.75
N CYS A 27 -35.45 -13.38 -7.33
CA CYS A 27 -34.81 -13.50 -6.04
C CYS A 27 -33.71 -12.44 -5.97
N ARG A 28 -34.04 -11.24 -5.48
CA ARG A 28 -33.05 -10.23 -5.16
C ARG A 28 -32.25 -10.75 -3.97
N LEU A 29 -31.09 -11.34 -4.25
CA LEU A 29 -30.10 -11.59 -3.19
C LEU A 29 -29.84 -10.25 -2.50
N PRO A 30 -29.84 -10.20 -1.16
CA PRO A 30 -29.52 -8.97 -0.45
C PRO A 30 -28.12 -8.53 -0.88
N TYR A 31 -28.00 -7.28 -1.35
CA TYR A 31 -26.72 -6.62 -1.55
C TYR A 31 -26.03 -6.56 -0.18
N ILE A 32 -25.06 -7.43 0.06
CA ILE A 32 -24.18 -7.34 1.23
C ILE A 32 -23.13 -6.32 0.85
N PRO A 33 -23.16 -5.10 1.41
CA PRO A 33 -22.08 -4.15 1.16
C PRO A 33 -20.79 -4.80 1.65
N TYR A 34 -19.80 -4.91 0.79
CA TYR A 34 -18.47 -5.32 1.20
C TYR A 34 -17.98 -4.30 2.23
N VAL A 35 -18.01 -4.67 3.49
CA VAL A 35 -17.34 -3.92 4.55
C VAL A 35 -15.86 -4.15 4.35
N THR A 36 -15.22 -3.31 3.56
CA THR A 36 -13.77 -3.23 3.53
C THR A 36 -13.34 -2.66 4.87
N LEU A 37 -12.90 -3.52 5.79
CA LEU A 37 -12.21 -3.05 6.97
C LEU A 37 -11.01 -2.23 6.50
N PRO A 38 -10.81 -1.00 7.00
CA PRO A 38 -9.65 -0.21 6.63
C PRO A 38 -8.40 -1.01 7.02
N MET A 39 -7.57 -1.32 6.03
CA MET A 39 -6.29 -1.98 6.28
C MET A 39 -5.42 -1.02 7.12
N PRO A 40 -4.74 -1.52 8.16
CA PRO A 40 -3.78 -0.71 8.88
C PRO A 40 -2.82 -0.04 7.89
N ALA A 41 -2.65 1.27 8.03
CA ALA A 41 -1.74 2.05 7.21
C ALA A 41 -0.91 2.97 8.10
N ALA A 42 0.28 3.32 7.62
CA ALA A 42 1.17 4.25 8.28
C ALA A 42 1.86 5.15 7.25
N VAL A 43 2.37 6.28 7.69
CA VAL A 43 3.09 7.24 6.85
C VAL A 43 4.37 7.67 7.53
N ALA A 44 5.38 8.03 6.74
CA ALA A 44 6.58 8.67 7.21
C ALA A 44 6.92 9.85 6.31
N ARG A 45 7.03 11.05 6.89
CA ARG A 45 7.51 12.24 6.18
C ARG A 45 9.00 12.36 6.42
N LEU A 46 9.77 12.29 5.32
CA LEU A 46 11.23 12.29 5.41
C LEU A 46 11.76 13.73 5.39
N VAL A 47 12.72 13.98 6.26
CA VAL A 47 13.52 15.21 6.29
C VAL A 47 14.98 14.89 6.01
N ASP A 48 15.71 15.83 5.42
CA ASP A 48 17.17 15.76 5.26
C ASP A 48 17.90 16.28 6.51
N ALA A 49 19.25 16.24 6.48
CA ALA A 49 20.10 16.69 7.58
C ALA A 49 19.90 18.15 8.00
N SER A 50 19.26 18.98 7.16
CA SER A 50 18.89 20.38 7.48
C SER A 50 17.47 20.50 8.05
N GLY A 51 16.72 19.42 8.16
CA GLY A 51 15.31 19.40 8.55
C GLY A 51 14.33 19.76 7.43
N ARG A 52 14.81 19.91 6.18
CA ARG A 52 13.95 20.17 5.01
C ARG A 52 13.22 18.91 4.60
N GLY A 53 11.91 19.01 4.33
CA GLY A 53 11.11 17.91 3.79
C GLY A 53 11.62 17.47 2.42
N VAL A 54 11.94 16.19 2.27
CA VAL A 54 12.51 15.60 1.05
C VAL A 54 11.76 14.36 0.55
N GLY A 55 10.68 13.94 1.21
CA GLY A 55 9.90 12.80 0.73
C GLY A 55 8.80 12.35 1.66
N GLU A 56 8.06 11.36 1.19
CA GLU A 56 7.03 10.68 1.97
C GLU A 56 7.05 9.18 1.64
N ALA A 57 6.90 8.37 2.66
CA ALA A 57 6.69 6.94 2.53
C ALA A 57 5.31 6.57 3.05
N VAL A 58 4.62 5.71 2.32
CA VAL A 58 3.31 5.17 2.68
C VAL A 58 3.41 3.67 2.85
N PHE A 59 2.90 3.18 3.95
CA PHE A 59 2.89 1.77 4.34
C PHE A 59 1.47 1.27 4.44
N VAL A 60 1.17 0.14 3.80
CA VAL A 60 -0.15 -0.49 3.86
C VAL A 60 0.01 -1.95 4.23
N GLN A 61 -0.64 -2.37 5.32
CA GLN A 61 -0.67 -3.77 5.71
C GLN A 61 -1.25 -4.62 4.60
N GLN A 62 -0.61 -5.73 4.30
CA GLN A 62 -1.09 -6.75 3.38
C GLN A 62 -1.10 -8.11 4.06
N ARG A 63 -1.74 -9.09 3.45
CA ARG A 63 -1.76 -10.47 3.98
C ARG A 63 -0.36 -11.08 4.17
N LYS A 64 0.63 -10.64 3.38
CA LYS A 64 2.03 -11.08 3.48
C LYS A 64 2.93 -9.85 3.63
N GLY A 65 3.01 -9.29 4.86
CA GLY A 65 3.87 -8.14 5.16
C GLY A 65 3.24 -6.79 4.86
N VAL A 66 4.06 -5.79 4.59
CA VAL A 66 3.68 -4.39 4.39
C VAL A 66 4.13 -3.91 3.02
N ARG A 67 3.19 -3.44 2.20
CA ARG A 67 3.52 -2.73 0.96
C ARG A 67 3.99 -1.33 1.32
N LEU A 68 5.13 -0.92 0.75
CA LEU A 68 5.73 0.39 0.89
C LEU A 68 5.73 1.09 -0.47
N VAL A 69 5.38 2.36 -0.47
CA VAL A 69 5.64 3.30 -1.57
C VAL A 69 6.40 4.47 -0.99
N LEU A 70 7.60 4.72 -1.51
CA LEU A 70 8.47 5.83 -1.10
C LEU A 70 8.71 6.75 -2.30
N ASP A 71 8.41 8.02 -2.12
CA ASP A 71 8.73 9.09 -3.06
C ASP A 71 9.67 10.09 -2.40
N VAL A 72 10.78 10.39 -3.07
CA VAL A 72 11.76 11.37 -2.60
C VAL A 72 11.99 12.47 -3.64
N THR A 73 12.36 13.66 -3.16
CA THR A 73 12.69 14.81 -3.99
C THR A 73 13.87 15.58 -3.40
N GLY A 74 14.66 16.23 -4.27
CA GLY A 74 15.76 17.10 -3.81
C GLY A 74 16.96 16.36 -3.23
N LEU A 75 17.05 15.04 -3.43
CA LEU A 75 18.24 14.25 -3.10
C LEU A 75 19.23 14.24 -4.28
N ALA A 76 20.51 14.04 -3.98
CA ALA A 76 21.55 13.89 -5.01
C ALA A 76 21.29 12.65 -5.87
N PRO A 77 21.45 12.74 -7.22
CA PRO A 77 21.25 11.61 -8.13
C PRO A 77 22.10 10.40 -7.79
N GLY A 78 21.63 9.21 -8.18
CA GLY A 78 22.31 7.93 -8.01
C GLY A 78 21.49 6.91 -7.25
N THR A 79 21.98 5.68 -7.21
CA THR A 79 21.36 4.59 -6.45
C THR A 79 21.69 4.76 -4.96
N LYS A 80 20.68 4.54 -4.11
CA LYS A 80 20.77 4.76 -2.66
C LYS A 80 20.09 3.63 -1.92
N ALA A 81 20.67 3.23 -0.79
CA ALA A 81 20.05 2.27 0.10
C ALA A 81 18.83 2.87 0.80
N VAL A 82 17.86 2.01 1.07
CA VAL A 82 16.67 2.33 1.88
C VAL A 82 16.49 1.23 2.92
N HIS A 83 16.41 1.62 4.19
CA HIS A 83 16.20 0.65 5.26
C HIS A 83 15.15 1.14 6.25
N ILE A 84 14.45 0.20 6.89
CA ILE A 84 13.64 0.48 8.08
C ILE A 84 14.55 0.29 9.29
N HIS A 85 14.59 1.30 10.16
CA HIS A 85 15.35 1.33 11.40
C HIS A 85 14.47 1.08 12.62
N GLU A 86 15.05 0.56 13.70
CA GLU A 86 14.36 -0.02 14.84
C GLU A 86 13.76 1.00 15.82
N VAL A 87 14.12 2.30 15.71
CA VAL A 87 13.63 3.34 16.61
C VAL A 87 12.89 4.43 15.83
N GLY A 88 11.70 4.80 16.26
CA GLY A 88 10.85 5.85 15.69
C GLY A 88 11.37 7.25 16.00
N ARG A 89 12.62 7.54 15.64
CA ARG A 89 13.29 8.80 15.93
C ARG A 89 14.25 9.23 14.82
N CYS A 90 14.19 10.50 14.42
CA CYS A 90 14.96 11.05 13.31
C CYS A 90 15.60 12.39 13.72
N ASP A 91 16.61 12.37 14.60
CA ASP A 91 17.30 13.59 15.02
C ASP A 91 18.38 13.98 13.99
N PRO A 92 18.24 15.12 13.30
CA PRO A 92 19.27 15.64 12.42
C PRO A 92 20.55 16.04 13.19
N PRO A 93 21.70 16.12 12.52
CA PRO A 93 21.93 15.82 11.11
C PRO A 93 22.23 14.37 10.78
N SER A 94 22.65 13.54 11.75
CA SER A 94 23.16 12.19 11.50
C SER A 94 22.11 11.09 11.49
N PHE A 95 20.92 11.35 12.08
CA PHE A 95 19.84 10.37 12.24
C PHE A 95 20.24 9.07 12.96
N GLU A 96 21.31 9.10 13.75
CA GLU A 96 21.74 7.96 14.57
C GLU A 96 20.70 7.52 15.59
N SER A 97 19.84 8.47 16.00
CA SER A 97 18.70 8.22 16.91
C SER A 97 17.68 7.21 16.37
N ALA A 98 17.67 6.92 15.05
CA ALA A 98 16.85 5.86 14.47
C ALA A 98 17.35 4.44 14.84
N GLY A 99 18.50 4.29 15.47
CA GLY A 99 19.04 2.99 15.88
C GLY A 99 19.63 2.18 14.72
N ALA A 100 19.69 0.86 14.88
CA ALA A 100 20.11 -0.08 13.86
C ALA A 100 18.96 -0.42 12.87
N HIS A 101 19.22 -1.30 11.89
CA HIS A 101 18.15 -1.83 11.05
C HIS A 101 17.14 -2.61 11.89
N PHE A 102 15.86 -2.51 11.55
CA PHE A 102 14.81 -3.27 12.20
C PHE A 102 15.03 -4.78 12.00
N ASN A 103 15.40 -5.48 13.09
CA ASN A 103 15.90 -6.85 13.02
C ASN A 103 15.43 -7.73 14.20
N PRO A 104 14.12 -7.96 14.36
CA PRO A 104 13.62 -8.76 15.48
C PRO A 104 14.09 -10.22 15.45
N ALA A 105 14.49 -10.73 14.28
CA ALA A 105 14.98 -12.10 14.10
C ALA A 105 16.48 -12.26 14.39
N LYS A 106 17.22 -11.17 14.63
CA LYS A 106 18.69 -11.16 14.81
C LYS A 106 19.44 -11.84 13.66
N ALA A 107 18.96 -11.65 12.42
CA ALA A 107 19.62 -12.10 11.20
C ALA A 107 20.83 -11.20 10.89
N GLU A 108 21.65 -11.58 9.92
CA GLU A 108 22.65 -10.69 9.34
C GLU A 108 22.04 -9.82 8.23
N HIS A 109 22.77 -8.79 7.81
CA HIS A 109 22.33 -7.90 6.75
C HIS A 109 22.38 -8.56 5.37
N GLY A 110 21.40 -8.18 4.53
CA GLY A 110 21.46 -8.31 3.08
C GLY A 110 20.71 -9.50 2.51
N THR A 111 19.95 -9.23 1.45
CA THR A 111 19.16 -10.24 0.73
C THR A 111 20.00 -11.25 -0.03
N SER A 112 21.28 -10.95 -0.29
CA SER A 112 22.28 -11.85 -0.89
C SER A 112 23.15 -12.55 0.14
N ASN A 113 22.93 -12.32 1.43
CA ASN A 113 23.60 -13.02 2.52
C ASN A 113 22.75 -14.23 2.95
N PRO A 114 23.32 -15.47 2.97
CA PRO A 114 22.56 -16.65 3.36
C PRO A 114 22.07 -16.64 4.83
N ARG A 115 22.66 -15.80 5.69
CA ARG A 115 22.21 -15.59 7.08
C ARG A 115 21.31 -14.36 7.27
N GLY A 116 21.03 -13.60 6.19
CA GLY A 116 20.16 -12.45 6.13
C GLY A 116 18.81 -12.74 5.48
N PRO A 117 18.09 -11.70 5.16
CA PRO A 117 18.29 -10.29 5.53
C PRO A 117 17.68 -9.92 6.88
N HIS A 118 17.97 -8.68 7.35
CA HIS A 118 17.17 -8.03 8.37
C HIS A 118 15.71 -7.87 7.90
N ALA A 119 14.78 -7.70 8.82
CA ALA A 119 13.39 -7.44 8.44
C ALA A 119 13.21 -6.06 7.80
N GLY A 120 14.09 -5.11 8.13
CA GLY A 120 14.09 -3.74 7.60
C GLY A 120 14.88 -3.53 6.32
N ASP A 121 15.55 -4.55 5.78
CA ASP A 121 16.30 -4.41 4.52
C ASP A 121 15.34 -4.31 3.34
N LEU A 122 15.46 -3.24 2.55
CA LEU A 122 14.61 -2.93 1.40
C LEU A 122 15.45 -2.86 0.12
N PRO A 123 14.82 -2.92 -1.06
CA PRO A 123 15.53 -2.64 -2.31
C PRO A 123 16.09 -1.22 -2.36
N ASN A 124 17.16 -1.03 -3.10
CA ASN A 124 17.71 0.27 -3.41
C ASN A 124 16.69 1.14 -4.17
N ILE A 125 16.73 2.46 -3.94
CA ILE A 125 16.02 3.45 -4.74
C ILE A 125 16.98 4.11 -5.74
N THR A 126 16.54 4.37 -6.96
CA THR A 126 17.26 5.20 -7.91
C THR A 126 16.72 6.62 -7.88
N VAL A 127 17.58 7.58 -7.59
CA VAL A 127 17.29 9.01 -7.67
C VAL A 127 17.80 9.52 -9.03
N GLU A 128 16.89 10.06 -9.81
CA GLU A 128 17.16 10.60 -11.15
C GLU A 128 17.92 11.93 -11.07
N THR A 129 18.44 12.41 -12.24
CA THR A 129 19.18 13.68 -12.35
C THR A 129 18.36 14.90 -11.89
N GLY A 130 17.02 14.81 -11.89
CA GLY A 130 16.11 15.83 -11.33
C GLY A 130 15.94 15.77 -9.80
N GLY A 131 16.68 14.89 -9.10
CA GLY A 131 16.60 14.73 -7.65
C GLY A 131 15.35 13.99 -7.19
N ARG A 132 14.62 13.30 -8.07
CA ARG A 132 13.42 12.52 -7.77
C ARG A 132 13.72 11.03 -7.78
N GLY A 133 13.17 10.32 -6.79
CA GLY A 133 13.23 8.85 -6.75
C GLY A 133 11.89 8.28 -6.33
N HIS A 134 11.59 7.11 -6.86
CA HIS A 134 10.38 6.33 -6.53
C HIS A 134 10.76 4.88 -6.26
N LEU A 135 10.25 4.33 -5.17
CA LEU A 135 10.42 2.93 -4.80
C LEU A 135 9.07 2.35 -4.38
N GLU A 136 8.70 1.25 -5.01
CA GLU A 136 7.62 0.38 -4.54
C GLU A 136 8.20 -0.99 -4.13
N ALA A 137 7.90 -1.42 -2.90
CA ALA A 137 8.40 -2.68 -2.36
C ALA A 137 7.37 -3.34 -1.44
N THR A 138 7.56 -4.63 -1.16
CA THR A 138 6.84 -5.35 -0.13
C THR A 138 7.83 -5.89 0.90
N ALA A 139 7.79 -5.32 2.10
CA ALA A 139 8.56 -5.79 3.25
C ALA A 139 7.81 -6.96 3.90
N THR A 140 8.23 -8.19 3.58
CA THR A 140 7.49 -9.40 3.95
C THR A 140 7.72 -9.86 5.39
N ARG A 141 8.69 -9.26 6.10
CA ARG A 141 9.12 -9.63 7.44
C ARG A 141 8.71 -8.62 8.52
N VAL A 142 7.90 -7.63 8.15
CA VAL A 142 7.38 -6.60 9.05
C VAL A 142 5.86 -6.57 9.04
N SER A 143 5.26 -5.92 10.04
CA SER A 143 3.82 -5.74 10.18
C SER A 143 3.49 -4.34 10.70
N LEU A 144 2.29 -3.84 10.40
CA LEU A 144 1.68 -2.69 11.09
C LEU A 144 0.74 -3.12 12.22
N GLU A 145 0.51 -4.43 12.37
CA GLU A 145 -0.28 -5.00 13.45
C GLU A 145 0.60 -5.26 14.68
N LYS A 146 -0.01 -5.39 15.85
CA LYS A 146 0.70 -5.70 17.09
C LYS A 146 1.43 -7.04 16.99
N GLY A 147 2.66 -7.09 17.45
CA GLY A 147 3.47 -8.29 17.46
C GLY A 147 4.96 -8.00 17.39
N PRO A 148 5.82 -9.03 17.41
CA PRO A 148 7.28 -8.86 17.46
C PRO A 148 7.90 -8.28 16.19
N THR A 149 7.14 -8.21 15.08
CA THR A 149 7.55 -7.61 13.80
C THR A 149 6.83 -6.30 13.52
N SER A 150 6.18 -5.70 14.52
CA SER A 150 5.43 -4.46 14.37
C SER A 150 6.36 -3.27 14.17
N LEU A 151 6.10 -2.47 13.13
CA LEU A 151 6.75 -1.18 12.93
C LEU A 151 6.16 -0.07 13.81
N LEU A 152 5.08 -0.37 14.54
CA LEU A 152 4.34 0.53 15.42
C LEU A 152 4.36 0.02 16.87
N ASP A 153 5.48 -0.52 17.29
CA ASP A 153 5.71 -0.95 18.66
C ASP A 153 5.98 0.23 19.61
N ALA A 154 6.50 -0.04 20.81
CA ALA A 154 6.58 0.99 21.87
C ALA A 154 7.58 2.12 21.57
N ASP A 155 8.69 1.84 20.91
CA ASP A 155 9.71 2.79 20.50
C ASP A 155 9.62 3.18 19.01
N GLY A 156 8.69 2.55 18.29
CA GLY A 156 8.37 2.84 16.89
C GLY A 156 9.48 2.44 15.94
N SER A 157 9.37 2.88 14.70
CA SER A 157 10.36 2.63 13.65
C SER A 157 10.54 3.87 12.76
N ALA A 158 11.62 3.93 12.01
CA ALA A 158 11.88 4.98 11.04
C ALA A 158 12.31 4.41 9.69
N ILE A 159 11.98 5.10 8.60
CA ILE A 159 12.56 4.80 7.28
C ILE A 159 13.72 5.74 7.04
N VAL A 160 14.85 5.19 6.58
CA VAL A 160 16.09 5.94 6.31
C VAL A 160 16.54 5.72 4.88
N VAL A 161 16.93 6.80 4.21
CA VAL A 161 17.65 6.77 2.93
C VAL A 161 19.11 7.06 3.19
N HIS A 162 20.00 6.25 2.60
CA HIS A 162 21.44 6.37 2.76
C HIS A 162 22.12 7.02 1.56
N GLU A 163 23.37 7.40 1.73
CA GLU A 163 24.16 8.12 0.72
C GLU A 163 24.54 7.24 -0.47
N ARG A 164 24.88 5.97 -0.21
CA ARG A 164 25.35 5.00 -1.20
C ARG A 164 24.34 3.86 -1.40
N PRO A 165 24.46 3.08 -2.47
CA PRO A 165 23.67 1.86 -2.64
C PRO A 165 24.04 0.83 -1.55
N ASP A 166 23.04 0.03 -1.17
CA ASP A 166 23.23 -1.20 -0.43
C ASP A 166 23.83 -2.26 -1.37
N ASP A 167 24.91 -2.94 -0.93
CA ASP A 167 25.52 -4.06 -1.65
C ASP A 167 24.76 -5.39 -1.44
N MET A 168 23.70 -5.37 -0.60
CA MET A 168 22.81 -6.48 -0.27
C MET A 168 23.52 -7.66 0.43
N ARG A 169 24.67 -7.43 1.03
CA ARG A 169 25.52 -8.51 1.58
C ARG A 169 26.29 -8.16 2.84
N THR A 170 26.95 -7.00 2.86
CA THR A 170 27.91 -6.64 3.91
C THR A 170 27.18 -6.25 5.20
N ASP A 171 27.34 -7.08 6.24
CA ASP A 171 26.81 -6.78 7.58
C ASP A 171 27.62 -5.64 8.23
N PRO A 172 27.01 -4.71 8.96
CA PRO A 172 25.58 -4.66 9.35
C PRO A 172 24.69 -3.80 8.45
N ALA A 173 25.17 -3.16 7.38
CA ALA A 173 24.40 -2.13 6.68
C ALA A 173 24.66 -2.02 5.17
N GLY A 174 25.25 -3.05 4.53
CA GLY A 174 25.44 -3.09 3.08
C GLY A 174 26.36 -2.02 2.52
N ASP A 175 27.30 -1.53 3.31
CA ASP A 175 28.22 -0.42 2.98
C ASP A 175 27.51 0.85 2.48
N SER A 176 26.28 1.07 2.94
CA SER A 176 25.35 2.10 2.43
C SER A 176 25.73 3.55 2.77
N GLY A 177 26.74 3.76 3.64
CA GLY A 177 27.25 5.09 3.98
C GLY A 177 26.34 5.88 4.93
N ALA A 178 26.47 7.21 4.88
CA ALA A 178 25.75 8.11 5.76
C ALA A 178 24.24 8.07 5.55
N ARG A 179 23.48 8.38 6.62
CA ARG A 179 22.04 8.55 6.58
C ARG A 179 21.73 9.96 6.08
N ILE A 180 21.06 10.11 4.94
CA ILE A 180 20.84 11.41 4.30
C ILE A 180 19.41 11.90 4.39
N ALA A 181 18.46 11.02 4.65
CA ALA A 181 17.08 11.38 4.95
C ALA A 181 16.44 10.35 5.89
N CYS A 182 15.55 10.81 6.76
CA CYS A 182 14.88 10.00 7.76
C CYS A 182 13.43 10.45 7.95
N GLY A 183 12.52 9.50 8.16
CA GLY A 183 11.12 9.75 8.49
C GLY A 183 10.59 8.75 9.51
N VAL A 184 9.99 9.25 10.60
CA VAL A 184 9.35 8.40 11.62
C VAL A 184 8.08 7.78 11.06
N ILE A 185 7.91 6.47 11.21
CA ILE A 185 6.73 5.74 10.77
C ILE A 185 5.63 5.92 11.81
N THR A 186 4.54 6.57 11.42
CA THR A 186 3.41 6.87 12.30
C THR A 186 2.10 6.32 11.72
N PRO A 187 1.17 5.84 12.55
CA PRO A 187 -0.13 5.39 12.06
C PRO A 187 -0.81 6.51 11.27
N SER A 188 -1.35 6.21 10.09
CA SER A 188 -2.25 7.14 9.41
C SER A 188 -3.60 7.15 10.12
N GLY A 189 -4.15 8.35 10.41
CA GLY A 189 -5.48 8.50 10.99
C GLY A 189 -6.54 7.85 10.10
N ARG A 190 -7.59 7.28 10.69
CA ARG A 190 -8.71 6.63 9.96
C ARG A 190 -9.49 7.60 9.06
N ASP A 191 -9.30 8.90 9.25
CA ASP A 191 -10.07 9.97 8.63
C ASP A 191 -9.30 10.70 7.50
N GLU A 192 -8.04 10.41 7.30
CA GLU A 192 -7.29 10.90 6.14
C GLU A 192 -7.58 9.99 4.95
N PRO A 193 -8.26 10.46 3.90
CA PRO A 193 -8.41 9.67 2.69
C PRO A 193 -7.03 9.40 2.12
N PHE A 194 -6.67 8.12 2.04
CA PHE A 194 -5.43 7.67 1.42
C PHE A 194 -5.34 8.24 -0.01
N ARG A 195 -4.66 9.35 -0.15
CA ARG A 195 -4.33 9.92 -1.45
C ARG A 195 -2.98 9.35 -1.86
N ILE A 196 -3.02 8.44 -2.86
CA ILE A 196 -1.80 8.13 -3.61
C ILE A 196 -1.52 9.38 -4.46
N PRO A 197 -0.46 10.17 -4.17
CA PRO A 197 -0.30 11.52 -4.74
C PRO A 197 -0.10 11.53 -6.27
N TRP A 198 0.09 10.37 -6.92
CA TRP A 198 0.69 10.30 -8.25
C TRP A 198 -0.09 9.52 -9.30
N ARG A 199 -1.33 9.10 -9.04
CA ARG A 199 -2.17 8.68 -10.16
C ARG A 199 -2.58 9.90 -10.96
N LYS A 200 -1.73 10.29 -11.95
CA LYS A 200 -2.24 11.04 -13.09
C LYS A 200 -3.27 10.14 -13.78
N PRO A 201 -4.50 10.64 -14.03
CA PRO A 201 -5.38 9.96 -14.98
C PRO A 201 -4.67 9.97 -16.34
N TRP A 202 -4.55 8.82 -16.96
CA TRP A 202 -4.13 8.63 -18.36
C TRP A 202 -5.11 9.35 -19.29
#